data_4b7b1469a5257ead093fe3cf39eedf85
#
_entry.id   4b7b1469a5257ead093fe3cf39eedf85
#
_cell.length_a   1.000
_cell.length_b   1.000
_cell.length_c   1.000
_cell.angle_alpha   90.00
_cell.angle_beta   90.00
_cell.angle_gamma   90.00
#
_symmetry.space_group_name_H-M   'P 1'
#
loop_
_entity.id
_entity.type
_entity.pdbx_description
1 polymer ?
#
loop_
_entity_poly.entity_id
_entity_poly.type
_entity_poly.pdbx_seq_one_letter_code
_entity_poly.pdbx_strand_id
1 'polypeptide(L)'
;MIAALALLVAVTPTYVVERVANVAGEVRRVSVFRDGSAVLVRTVDTEKRVVRQTLSEIELQALTQIVSESYDDLARFASFREVPGTEAVELRLAPPGRDPLTIRVSSAGVPALASVRLLRALDDLEGRLALGRSEREDLRAWVPQVGDRVELEDGRVAEVVELLDAGQTQVVRVRMNEGPINIFYPLAELRRVAVRRVRP
;
A
#
# COMPACT_ATOMS: atom_id res chain seq x y z
N MET A 1 10.00 -22.90 34.45
CA MET A 1 9.52 -22.89 33.05
C MET A 1 8.70 -21.62 32.87
N ILE A 2 9.36 -20.56 32.39
CA ILE A 2 8.74 -19.23 32.21
C ILE A 2 8.21 -19.19 30.75
N ALA A 3 6.90 -19.22 30.60
CA ALA A 3 6.26 -19.05 29.29
C ALA A 3 6.42 -17.58 28.88
N ALA A 4 7.25 -17.31 27.88
CA ALA A 4 7.33 -16.00 27.26
C ALA A 4 6.05 -15.76 26.47
N LEU A 5 5.18 -14.90 27.00
CA LEU A 5 4.02 -14.39 26.31
C LEU A 5 4.52 -13.41 25.23
N ALA A 6 4.62 -13.88 23.98
CA ALA A 6 4.89 -13.00 22.87
C ALA A 6 3.66 -12.09 22.67
N LEU A 7 3.79 -10.82 23.08
CA LEU A 7 2.81 -9.80 22.80
C LEU A 7 2.86 -9.53 21.29
N LEU A 8 1.94 -10.12 20.51
CA LEU A 8 1.70 -9.70 19.13
C LEU A 8 1.12 -8.29 19.20
N VAL A 9 1.98 -7.28 19.03
CA VAL A 9 1.51 -5.91 18.78
C VAL A 9 0.90 -5.93 17.39
N ALA A 10 -0.42 -5.92 17.32
CA ALA A 10 -1.13 -5.74 16.06
C ALA A 10 -0.74 -4.38 15.49
N VAL A 11 0.05 -4.37 14.44
CA VAL A 11 0.42 -3.14 13.73
C VAL A 11 -0.86 -2.62 13.07
N THR A 12 -1.36 -1.50 13.57
CA THR A 12 -2.54 -0.85 12.98
C THR A 12 -2.18 -0.38 11.57
N PRO A 13 -2.91 -0.80 10.52
CA PRO A 13 -2.64 -0.34 9.17
C PRO A 13 -2.71 1.18 9.09
N THR A 14 -1.76 1.79 8.39
CA THR A 14 -1.74 3.24 8.15
C THR A 14 -2.71 3.67 7.07
N TYR A 15 -3.14 2.73 6.21
CA TYR A 15 -4.14 2.99 5.18
C TYR A 15 -5.57 2.94 5.75
N VAL A 16 -6.47 3.68 5.10
CA VAL A 16 -7.93 3.59 5.27
C VAL A 16 -8.50 2.57 4.29
N VAL A 17 -8.02 2.62 3.05
CA VAL A 17 -8.41 1.70 1.97
C VAL A 17 -7.24 1.51 1.00
N GLU A 18 -7.11 0.29 0.51
CA GLU A 18 -6.21 -0.05 -0.58
C GLU A 18 -6.96 -0.92 -1.60
N ARG A 19 -6.80 -0.62 -2.88
CA ARG A 19 -7.28 -1.44 -3.99
C ARG A 19 -6.11 -1.89 -4.84
N VAL A 20 -6.05 -3.18 -5.14
CA VAL A 20 -5.09 -3.75 -6.10
C VAL A 20 -5.88 -4.44 -7.20
N ALA A 21 -5.64 -4.03 -8.43
CA ALA A 21 -6.23 -4.62 -9.62
C ALA A 21 -5.14 -5.03 -10.60
N ASN A 22 -5.37 -6.14 -11.31
CA ASN A 22 -4.55 -6.52 -12.45
C ASN A 22 -5.42 -6.41 -13.70
N VAL A 23 -5.10 -5.45 -14.57
CA VAL A 23 -5.86 -5.17 -15.78
C VAL A 23 -4.91 -5.29 -16.97
N ALA A 24 -5.13 -6.29 -17.81
CA ALA A 24 -4.37 -6.52 -19.05
C ALA A 24 -2.83 -6.54 -18.83
N GLY A 25 -2.37 -7.15 -17.73
CA GLY A 25 -0.92 -7.25 -17.40
C GLY A 25 -0.37 -6.04 -16.65
N GLU A 26 -1.15 -4.98 -16.46
CA GLU A 26 -0.79 -3.86 -15.61
C GLU A 26 -1.32 -4.06 -14.19
N VAL A 27 -0.44 -4.01 -13.20
CA VAL A 27 -0.85 -3.99 -11.80
C VAL A 27 -1.05 -2.54 -11.37
N ARG A 28 -2.25 -2.22 -10.90
CA ARG A 28 -2.64 -0.91 -10.38
C ARG A 28 -2.95 -1.03 -8.90
N ARG A 29 -2.32 -0.20 -8.10
CA ARG A 29 -2.58 -0.09 -6.67
C ARG A 29 -2.95 1.35 -6.35
N VAL A 30 -4.13 1.54 -5.76
CA VAL A 30 -4.57 2.81 -5.19
C VAL A 30 -4.64 2.63 -3.68
N SER A 31 -3.90 3.44 -2.94
CA SER A 31 -3.86 3.41 -1.47
C SER A 31 -4.21 4.79 -0.93
N VAL A 32 -5.09 4.85 0.06
CA VAL A 32 -5.40 6.08 0.79
C VAL A 32 -5.04 5.87 2.25
N PHE A 33 -4.23 6.77 2.77
CA PHE A 33 -3.69 6.70 4.12
C PHE A 33 -4.45 7.63 5.07
N ARG A 34 -4.32 7.37 6.37
CA ARG A 34 -4.98 8.15 7.43
C ARG A 34 -4.50 9.60 7.51
N ASP A 35 -3.31 9.88 7.03
CA ASP A 35 -2.73 11.23 6.94
C ASP A 35 -3.26 12.04 5.74
N GLY A 36 -4.19 11.49 4.98
CA GLY A 36 -4.74 12.10 3.77
C GLY A 36 -3.92 11.86 2.51
N SER A 37 -2.80 11.17 2.58
CA SER A 37 -2.05 10.80 1.38
C SER A 37 -2.83 9.81 0.55
N ALA A 38 -2.93 10.05 -0.76
CA ALA A 38 -3.44 9.12 -1.75
C ALA A 38 -2.34 8.79 -2.75
N VAL A 39 -2.10 7.51 -2.99
CA VAL A 39 -0.99 7.02 -3.83
C VAL A 39 -1.51 6.07 -4.88
N LEU A 40 -1.15 6.32 -6.14
CA LEU A 40 -1.33 5.40 -7.25
C LEU A 40 0.03 4.81 -7.65
N VAL A 41 0.14 3.49 -7.61
CA VAL A 41 1.26 2.75 -8.18
C VAL A 41 0.75 1.97 -9.39
N ARG A 42 1.34 2.22 -10.54
CA ARG A 42 1.09 1.46 -11.77
C ARG A 42 2.36 0.71 -12.13
N THR A 43 2.25 -0.58 -12.34
CA THR A 43 3.36 -1.43 -12.71
C THR A 43 3.03 -2.14 -14.01
N VAL A 44 3.86 -1.89 -15.04
CA VAL A 44 3.83 -2.60 -16.33
C VAL A 44 5.18 -3.27 -16.47
N ASP A 45 5.21 -4.59 -16.57
CA ASP A 45 6.43 -5.40 -16.55
C ASP A 45 7.32 -5.06 -15.33
N THR A 46 8.43 -4.36 -15.57
CA THR A 46 9.36 -3.91 -14.52
C THR A 46 9.29 -2.40 -14.25
N GLU A 47 8.55 -1.67 -15.07
CA GLU A 47 8.42 -0.22 -14.93
C GLU A 47 7.31 0.14 -13.96
N LYS A 48 7.65 1.06 -13.05
CA LYS A 48 6.70 1.55 -12.05
C LYS A 48 6.55 3.05 -12.15
N ARG A 49 5.30 3.49 -12.20
CA ARG A 49 4.91 4.89 -12.06
C ARG A 49 4.22 5.06 -10.72
N VAL A 50 4.68 6.04 -9.94
CA VAL A 50 4.10 6.37 -8.63
C VAL A 50 3.65 7.81 -8.66
N VAL A 51 2.40 8.04 -8.32
CA VAL A 51 1.79 9.37 -8.23
C VAL A 51 1.17 9.52 -6.86
N ARG A 52 1.43 10.64 -6.20
CA ARG A 52 0.86 10.99 -4.90
C ARG A 52 0.06 12.28 -5.00
N GLN A 53 -0.99 12.36 -4.22
CA GLN A 53 -1.78 13.55 -3.99
C GLN A 53 -2.18 13.58 -2.51
N THR A 54 -2.26 14.78 -1.92
CA THR A 54 -2.89 14.96 -0.62
C THR A 54 -4.37 15.28 -0.83
N LEU A 55 -5.23 14.49 -0.21
CA LEU A 55 -6.67 14.74 -0.18
C LEU A 55 -6.96 15.88 0.81
N SER A 56 -7.96 16.67 0.52
CA SER A 56 -8.53 17.59 1.53
C SER A 56 -9.16 16.80 2.67
N GLU A 57 -9.29 17.41 3.83
CA GLU A 57 -9.93 16.79 4.99
C GLU A 57 -11.37 16.32 4.67
N ILE A 58 -12.11 17.11 3.90
CA ILE A 58 -13.48 16.77 3.47
C ILE A 58 -13.49 15.53 2.58
N GLU A 59 -12.55 15.43 1.62
CA GLU A 59 -12.44 14.25 0.75
C GLU A 59 -12.07 13.01 1.52
N LEU A 60 -11.10 13.12 2.45
CA LEU A 60 -10.68 12.01 3.31
C LEU A 60 -11.83 11.53 4.20
N GLN A 61 -12.55 12.44 4.83
CA GLN A 61 -13.71 12.12 5.66
C GLN A 61 -14.81 11.43 4.83
N ALA A 62 -15.14 11.97 3.65
CA ALA A 62 -16.15 11.39 2.77
C ALA A 62 -15.76 9.97 2.33
N LEU A 63 -14.51 9.74 1.94
CA LEU A 63 -14.03 8.41 1.57
C LEU A 63 -14.02 7.46 2.78
N THR A 64 -13.57 7.91 3.95
CA THR A 64 -13.57 7.11 5.18
C THR A 64 -14.98 6.69 5.57
N GLN A 65 -15.97 7.57 5.39
CA GLN A 65 -17.37 7.25 5.61
C GLN A 65 -17.86 6.17 4.63
N ILE A 66 -17.58 6.33 3.32
CA ILE A 66 -17.94 5.32 2.30
C ILE A 66 -17.32 3.96 2.65
N VAL A 67 -16.05 3.93 3.07
CA VAL A 67 -15.37 2.70 3.50
C VAL A 67 -16.08 2.08 4.70
N SER A 68 -16.44 2.88 5.70
CA SER A 68 -17.12 2.42 6.91
C SER A 68 -18.52 1.87 6.62
N GLU A 69 -19.28 2.55 5.77
CA GLU A 69 -20.61 2.12 5.32
C GLU A 69 -20.56 0.82 4.50
N SER A 70 -19.50 0.65 3.70
CA SER A 70 -19.32 -0.54 2.86
C SER A 70 -18.76 -1.75 3.62
N TYR A 71 -18.16 -1.54 4.79
CA TYR A 71 -17.38 -2.55 5.50
C TYR A 71 -18.20 -3.79 5.85
N ASP A 72 -19.36 -3.62 6.48
CA ASP A 72 -20.17 -4.76 6.98
C ASP A 72 -20.74 -5.58 5.81
N ASP A 73 -21.13 -4.93 4.72
CA ASP A 73 -21.57 -5.61 3.52
C ASP A 73 -20.43 -6.40 2.88
N LEU A 74 -19.26 -5.78 2.74
CA LEU A 74 -18.09 -6.43 2.15
C LEU A 74 -17.57 -7.58 3.03
N ALA A 75 -17.63 -7.45 4.36
CA ALA A 75 -17.22 -8.51 5.29
C ALA A 75 -18.06 -9.80 5.11
N ARG A 76 -19.35 -9.67 4.74
CA ARG A 76 -20.21 -10.81 4.44
C ARG A 76 -19.75 -11.56 3.17
N PHE A 77 -19.10 -10.88 2.25
CA PHE A 77 -18.59 -11.46 1.00
C PHE A 77 -17.15 -11.97 1.11
N ALA A 78 -16.44 -11.71 2.20
CA ALA A 78 -15.05 -12.13 2.38
C ALA A 78 -14.84 -13.66 2.30
N SER A 79 -15.92 -14.46 2.43
CA SER A 79 -15.91 -15.91 2.35
C SER A 79 -16.31 -16.47 0.97
N PHE A 80 -16.62 -15.63 -0.02
CA PHE A 80 -16.99 -16.12 -1.36
C PHE A 80 -15.76 -16.60 -2.13
N ARG A 81 -15.89 -17.78 -2.76
CA ARG A 81 -14.85 -18.36 -3.61
C ARG A 81 -14.67 -17.53 -4.87
N GLU A 82 -13.41 -17.34 -5.26
CA GLU A 82 -13.06 -16.76 -6.56
C GLU A 82 -13.69 -17.55 -7.70
N VAL A 83 -14.21 -16.86 -8.69
CA VAL A 83 -14.62 -17.47 -9.97
C VAL A 83 -13.37 -17.53 -10.84
N PRO A 84 -12.86 -18.72 -11.19
CA PRO A 84 -11.67 -18.85 -12.04
C PRO A 84 -11.86 -18.12 -13.38
N GLY A 85 -10.83 -17.41 -13.82
CA GLY A 85 -10.81 -16.74 -15.13
C GLY A 85 -11.44 -15.36 -15.17
N THR A 86 -11.86 -14.79 -14.03
CA THR A 86 -12.33 -13.39 -13.95
C THR A 86 -11.25 -12.50 -13.39
N GLU A 87 -11.18 -11.25 -13.87
CA GLU A 87 -10.33 -10.23 -13.27
C GLU A 87 -10.78 -10.00 -11.82
N ALA A 88 -9.87 -10.20 -10.89
CA ALA A 88 -10.13 -10.01 -9.48
C ALA A 88 -9.51 -8.69 -9.00
N VAL A 89 -10.28 -7.93 -8.25
CA VAL A 89 -9.83 -6.75 -7.52
C VAL A 89 -9.68 -7.14 -6.06
N GLU A 90 -8.50 -6.94 -5.49
CA GLU A 90 -8.28 -7.05 -4.06
C GLU A 90 -8.54 -5.72 -3.39
N LEU A 91 -9.42 -5.72 -2.40
CA LEU A 91 -9.71 -4.57 -1.54
C LEU A 91 -9.23 -4.87 -0.13
N ARG A 92 -8.49 -3.93 0.44
CA ARG A 92 -8.09 -3.93 1.84
C ARG A 92 -8.69 -2.71 2.51
N LEU A 93 -9.47 -2.92 3.55
CA LEU A 93 -10.18 -1.88 4.28
C LEU A 93 -9.71 -1.86 5.73
N ALA A 94 -9.42 -0.68 6.25
CA ALA A 94 -9.04 -0.49 7.64
C ALA A 94 -9.67 0.81 8.19
N PRO A 95 -11.03 0.90 8.23
CA PRO A 95 -11.69 2.06 8.77
C PRO A 95 -11.39 2.21 10.27
N PRO A 96 -11.43 3.41 10.84
CA PRO A 96 -11.21 3.64 12.25
C PRO A 96 -12.13 2.78 13.13
N GLY A 97 -11.55 2.15 14.16
CA GLY A 97 -12.32 1.35 15.14
C GLY A 97 -12.80 -0.02 14.65
N ARG A 98 -12.33 -0.48 13.50
CA ARG A 98 -12.61 -1.81 12.95
C ARG A 98 -11.34 -2.59 12.69
N ASP A 99 -11.43 -3.91 12.68
CA ASP A 99 -10.33 -4.78 12.27
C ASP A 99 -10.06 -4.63 10.77
N PRO A 100 -8.81 -4.82 10.32
CA PRO A 100 -8.50 -4.81 8.89
C PRO A 100 -9.22 -5.96 8.17
N LEU A 101 -9.82 -5.65 7.03
CA LEU A 101 -10.52 -6.59 6.17
C LEU A 101 -9.83 -6.66 4.80
N THR A 102 -9.52 -7.86 4.34
CA THR A 102 -9.06 -8.10 2.97
C THR A 102 -10.07 -8.98 2.26
N ILE A 103 -10.53 -8.52 1.10
CA ILE A 103 -11.48 -9.26 0.26
C ILE A 103 -11.00 -9.24 -1.19
N ARG A 104 -11.41 -10.25 -1.95
CA ARG A 104 -11.26 -10.28 -3.40
C ARG A 104 -12.64 -10.22 -4.04
N VAL A 105 -12.82 -9.25 -4.91
CA VAL A 105 -14.07 -9.02 -5.65
C VAL A 105 -13.82 -9.37 -7.10
N SER A 106 -14.58 -10.31 -7.63
CA SER A 106 -14.57 -10.61 -9.06
C SER A 106 -15.43 -9.59 -9.81
N SER A 107 -14.98 -9.15 -10.98
CA SER A 107 -15.78 -8.27 -11.86
C SER A 107 -17.12 -8.91 -12.28
N ALA A 108 -17.24 -10.25 -12.22
CA ALA A 108 -18.47 -10.97 -12.51
C ALA A 108 -19.39 -11.15 -11.28
N GLY A 109 -18.87 -10.97 -10.07
CA GLY A 109 -19.63 -11.05 -8.82
C GLY A 109 -20.04 -9.65 -8.39
N VAL A 110 -21.23 -9.20 -8.77
CA VAL A 110 -21.70 -7.85 -8.45
C VAL A 110 -21.93 -7.74 -6.94
N PRO A 111 -21.18 -6.89 -6.29
CA PRO A 111 -21.37 -6.62 -4.89
C PRO A 111 -22.65 -5.80 -4.65
N ALA A 112 -23.10 -5.82 -3.40
CA ALA A 112 -24.16 -4.97 -2.90
C ALA A 112 -23.94 -3.48 -3.25
N LEU A 113 -25.00 -2.71 -3.26
CA LEU A 113 -25.01 -1.28 -3.66
C LEU A 113 -23.89 -0.46 -2.97
N ALA A 114 -23.55 -0.80 -1.73
CA ALA A 114 -22.50 -0.14 -0.95
C ALA A 114 -21.09 -0.29 -1.58
N SER A 115 -20.76 -1.46 -2.12
CA SER A 115 -19.46 -1.69 -2.76
C SER A 115 -19.35 -1.00 -4.12
N VAL A 116 -20.45 -0.82 -4.84
CA VAL A 116 -20.47 -0.03 -6.08
C VAL A 116 -20.08 1.43 -5.80
N ARG A 117 -20.56 2.00 -4.69
CA ARG A 117 -20.21 3.37 -4.30
C ARG A 117 -18.73 3.50 -3.95
N LEU A 118 -18.18 2.53 -3.21
CA LEU A 118 -16.75 2.50 -2.88
C LEU A 118 -15.88 2.34 -4.13
N LEU A 119 -16.22 1.39 -5.01
CA LEU A 119 -15.46 1.17 -6.24
C LEU A 119 -15.46 2.39 -7.14
N ARG A 120 -16.60 3.08 -7.31
CA ARG A 120 -16.67 4.34 -8.04
C ARG A 120 -15.79 5.42 -7.44
N ALA A 121 -15.83 5.59 -6.10
CA ALA A 121 -14.99 6.58 -5.44
C ALA A 121 -13.49 6.30 -5.64
N LEU A 122 -13.10 5.03 -5.67
CA LEU A 122 -11.72 4.63 -5.96
C LEU A 122 -11.36 4.78 -7.45
N ASP A 123 -12.29 4.53 -8.37
CA ASP A 123 -12.10 4.77 -9.81
C ASP A 123 -11.90 6.27 -10.10
N ASP A 124 -12.74 7.12 -9.52
CA ASP A 124 -12.64 8.58 -9.66
C ASP A 124 -11.32 9.10 -9.10
N LEU A 125 -10.89 8.57 -7.95
CA LEU A 125 -9.60 8.89 -7.35
C LEU A 125 -8.44 8.42 -8.22
N GLU A 126 -8.48 7.17 -8.72
CA GLU A 126 -7.46 6.66 -9.64
C GLU A 126 -7.36 7.53 -10.89
N GLY A 127 -8.50 7.90 -11.49
CA GLY A 127 -8.54 8.79 -12.66
C GLY A 127 -7.85 10.13 -12.39
N ARG A 128 -8.08 10.74 -11.23
CA ARG A 128 -7.41 12.00 -10.84
C ARG A 128 -5.90 11.80 -10.64
N LEU A 129 -5.50 10.76 -9.93
CA LEU A 129 -4.08 10.44 -9.69
C LEU A 129 -3.36 10.11 -11.00
N ALA A 130 -4.01 9.46 -11.95
CA ALA A 130 -3.41 9.09 -13.23
C ALA A 130 -2.95 10.30 -14.06
N LEU A 131 -3.54 11.47 -13.85
CA LEU A 131 -3.16 12.73 -14.50
C LEU A 131 -1.92 13.37 -13.84
N GLY A 132 -1.55 12.94 -12.63
CA GLY A 132 -0.40 13.47 -11.89
C GLY A 132 0.94 13.07 -12.52
N ARG A 133 2.00 13.77 -12.10
CA ARG A 133 3.37 13.39 -12.46
C ARG A 133 3.88 12.28 -11.53
N SER A 134 4.71 11.40 -12.07
CA SER A 134 5.38 10.38 -11.24
C SER A 134 6.36 11.05 -10.28
N GLU A 135 6.30 10.67 -9.02
CA GLU A 135 7.24 11.13 -7.97
C GLU A 135 8.44 10.19 -7.80
N ARG A 136 8.50 9.10 -8.58
CA ARG A 136 9.58 8.13 -8.44
C ARG A 136 10.92 8.74 -8.82
N GLU A 137 11.85 8.73 -7.86
CA GLU A 137 13.26 9.11 -8.07
C GLU A 137 14.02 7.96 -8.73
N ASP A 138 14.96 8.26 -9.63
CA ASP A 138 15.88 7.23 -10.13
C ASP A 138 16.94 6.92 -9.07
N LEU A 139 16.77 5.81 -8.40
CA LEU A 139 17.65 5.35 -7.33
C LEU A 139 18.71 4.34 -7.80
N ARG A 140 18.85 4.10 -9.10
CA ARG A 140 19.82 3.11 -9.63
C ARG A 140 21.26 3.44 -9.21
N ALA A 141 21.62 4.71 -9.23
CA ALA A 141 22.95 5.18 -8.82
C ALA A 141 23.03 5.56 -7.33
N TRP A 142 21.94 5.45 -6.57
CA TRP A 142 21.96 5.79 -5.15
C TRP A 142 22.82 4.79 -4.37
N VAL A 143 23.79 5.34 -3.63
CA VAL A 143 24.59 4.60 -2.65
C VAL A 143 24.05 4.96 -1.27
N PRO A 144 23.37 4.03 -0.59
CA PRO A 144 22.78 4.30 0.72
C PRO A 144 23.87 4.60 1.76
N GLN A 145 23.55 5.47 2.69
CA GLN A 145 24.34 5.77 3.87
C GLN A 145 23.49 5.55 5.12
N VAL A 146 24.14 5.20 6.24
CA VAL A 146 23.45 5.10 7.53
C VAL A 146 22.83 6.46 7.86
N GLY A 147 21.54 6.45 8.22
CA GLY A 147 20.75 7.65 8.44
C GLY A 147 19.94 8.11 7.23
N ASP A 148 20.19 7.58 6.02
CA ASP A 148 19.36 7.86 4.87
C ASP A 148 17.93 7.37 5.13
N ARG A 149 16.96 8.14 4.67
CA ARG A 149 15.55 7.79 4.75
C ARG A 149 14.97 7.67 3.36
N VAL A 150 14.22 6.60 3.14
CA VAL A 150 13.54 6.34 1.86
C VAL A 150 12.07 6.06 2.09
N GLU A 151 11.26 6.54 1.19
CA GLU A 151 9.85 6.20 1.12
C GLU A 151 9.69 4.95 0.25
N LEU A 152 8.98 3.96 0.76
CA LEU A 152 8.68 2.70 0.06
C LEU A 152 7.37 2.81 -0.72
N GLU A 153 7.14 1.87 -1.64
CA GLU A 153 5.93 1.84 -2.48
C GLU A 153 4.62 1.72 -1.69
N ASP A 154 4.69 1.18 -0.48
CA ASP A 154 3.55 1.07 0.42
C ASP A 154 3.32 2.35 1.24
N GLY A 155 4.07 3.42 0.98
CA GLY A 155 3.98 4.70 1.65
C GLY A 155 4.74 4.78 2.97
N ARG A 156 5.29 3.66 3.47
CA ARG A 156 6.10 3.67 4.69
C ARG A 156 7.45 4.32 4.45
N VAL A 157 7.98 4.96 5.48
CA VAL A 157 9.34 5.48 5.47
C VAL A 157 10.26 4.53 6.24
N ALA A 158 11.36 4.18 5.59
CA ALA A 158 12.41 3.34 6.15
C ALA A 158 13.70 4.16 6.32
N GLU A 159 14.38 4.00 7.45
CA GLU A 159 15.68 4.58 7.74
C GLU A 159 16.77 3.52 7.59
N VAL A 160 17.81 3.80 6.85
CA VAL A 160 19.00 2.94 6.73
C VAL A 160 19.75 2.96 8.06
N VAL A 161 19.81 1.84 8.73
CA VAL A 161 20.51 1.73 10.03
C VAL A 161 21.83 1.00 9.94
N GLU A 162 22.03 0.17 8.91
CA GLU A 162 23.27 -0.58 8.74
C GLU A 162 23.45 -1.02 7.29
N LEU A 163 24.70 -1.07 6.85
CA LEU A 163 25.12 -1.63 5.57
C LEU A 163 25.97 -2.87 5.84
N LEU A 164 25.62 -3.99 5.25
CA LEU A 164 26.27 -5.28 5.45
C LEU A 164 26.79 -5.79 4.09
N ASP A 165 28.03 -6.21 4.06
CA ASP A 165 28.59 -6.91 2.91
C ASP A 165 28.35 -8.42 3.08
N ALA A 166 27.50 -8.98 2.24
CA ALA A 166 27.21 -10.41 2.19
C ALA A 166 27.87 -11.02 0.91
N GLY A 167 29.18 -10.97 0.83
CA GLY A 167 29.94 -11.48 -0.31
C GLY A 167 29.75 -10.65 -1.57
N GLN A 168 29.01 -11.17 -2.55
CA GLN A 168 28.76 -10.46 -3.82
C GLN A 168 27.54 -9.50 -3.77
N THR A 169 26.81 -9.47 -2.63
CA THR A 169 25.59 -8.71 -2.51
C THR A 169 25.66 -7.78 -1.30
N GLN A 170 25.47 -6.50 -1.52
CA GLN A 170 25.29 -5.55 -0.42
C GLN A 170 23.88 -5.68 0.14
N VAL A 171 23.76 -5.87 1.47
CA VAL A 171 22.50 -5.95 2.19
C VAL A 171 22.34 -4.71 3.04
N VAL A 172 21.17 -4.12 3.01
CA VAL A 172 20.83 -2.91 3.76
C VAL A 172 19.81 -3.28 4.84
N ARG A 173 20.16 -3.04 6.10
CA ARG A 173 19.21 -3.12 7.20
C ARG A 173 18.51 -1.78 7.33
N VAL A 174 17.18 -1.79 7.24
CA VAL A 174 16.36 -0.60 7.40
C VAL A 174 15.44 -0.76 8.61
N ARG A 175 15.20 0.35 9.31
CA ARG A 175 14.23 0.45 10.40
C ARG A 175 13.01 1.20 9.89
N MET A 176 11.83 0.60 10.06
CA MET A 176 10.58 1.26 9.71
C MET A 176 10.20 2.30 10.75
N ASN A 177 9.69 3.45 10.32
CA ASN A 177 9.26 4.51 11.23
C ASN A 177 8.06 4.10 12.11
N GLU A 178 7.30 3.09 11.70
CA GLU A 178 6.08 2.65 12.36
C GLU A 178 6.32 1.60 13.46
N GLY A 179 7.53 1.49 13.99
CA GLY A 179 7.83 0.56 15.09
C GLY A 179 9.26 0.03 15.05
N PRO A 180 9.63 -0.86 16.00
CA PRO A 180 10.98 -1.39 16.11
C PRO A 180 11.31 -2.47 15.06
N ILE A 181 10.59 -2.48 13.94
CA ILE A 181 10.76 -3.50 12.89
C ILE A 181 11.98 -3.16 12.05
N ASN A 182 12.96 -4.07 12.07
CA ASN A 182 14.10 -4.03 11.16
C ASN A 182 13.88 -5.04 10.04
N ILE A 183 14.09 -4.60 8.80
CA ILE A 183 14.01 -5.44 7.61
C ILE A 183 15.34 -5.40 6.88
N PHE A 184 15.77 -6.55 6.37
CA PHE A 184 16.98 -6.69 5.58
C PHE A 184 16.60 -6.77 4.10
N TYR A 185 17.14 -5.86 3.30
CA TYR A 185 16.94 -5.85 1.86
C TYR A 185 18.28 -6.02 1.14
N PRO A 186 18.39 -6.89 0.12
CA PRO A 186 19.41 -6.74 -0.88
C PRO A 186 19.34 -5.32 -1.46
N LEU A 187 20.47 -4.65 -1.69
CA LEU A 187 20.48 -3.26 -2.17
C LEU A 187 19.66 -3.08 -3.47
N ALA A 188 19.77 -4.03 -4.38
CA ALA A 188 18.98 -4.02 -5.62
C ALA A 188 17.48 -4.04 -5.35
N GLU A 189 17.04 -4.84 -4.37
CA GLU A 189 15.64 -4.93 -3.95
C GLU A 189 15.19 -3.64 -3.28
N LEU A 190 15.99 -3.07 -2.36
CA LEU A 190 15.66 -1.80 -1.73
C LEU A 190 15.48 -0.69 -2.77
N ARG A 191 16.38 -0.60 -3.76
CA ARG A 191 16.26 0.36 -4.86
C ARG A 191 15.01 0.14 -5.71
N ARG A 192 14.56 -1.11 -5.81
CA ARG A 192 13.35 -1.47 -6.55
C ARG A 192 12.07 -1.05 -5.81
N VAL A 193 12.01 -1.23 -4.48
CA VAL A 193 10.82 -0.93 -3.67
C VAL A 193 10.80 0.51 -3.14
N ALA A 194 11.92 1.20 -3.12
CA ALA A 194 11.98 2.61 -2.74
C ALA A 194 11.45 3.52 -3.86
N VAL A 195 10.67 4.50 -3.49
CA VAL A 195 10.09 5.50 -4.40
C VAL A 195 10.98 6.71 -4.52
N ARG A 196 11.46 7.22 -3.39
CA ARG A 196 12.32 8.40 -3.32
C ARG A 196 13.06 8.47 -2.00
N ARG A 197 14.11 9.28 -1.98
CA ARG A 197 14.78 9.67 -0.74
C ARG A 197 13.95 10.74 -0.03
N VAL A 198 13.81 10.58 1.27
CA VAL A 198 13.17 11.58 2.14
C VAL A 198 14.27 12.48 2.67
N ARG A 199 14.28 13.74 2.22
CA ARG A 199 15.22 14.74 2.75
C ARG A 199 14.81 15.11 4.17
N PRO A 200 15.80 15.37 5.06
CA PRO A 200 15.52 15.82 6.43
C PRO A 200 14.78 17.16 6.47
#